data_74c8b12e4a0bbf882e4b4dba42370be0
#
_entry.id   74c8b12e4a0bbf882e4b4dba42370be0
#
_cell.length_a   1.000
_cell.length_b   1.000
_cell.length_c   1.000
_cell.angle_alpha   90.00
_cell.angle_beta   90.00
_cell.angle_gamma   90.00
#
_symmetry.space_group_name_H-M   'P 1'
#
loop_
_entity.id
_entity.type
_entity.pdbx_description
1 polymer ?
#
loop_
_entity_poly.entity_id
_entity_poly.type
_entity_poly.pdbx_seq_one_letter_code
_entity_poly.pdbx_strand_id
1 'polypeptide(L)'
;MTRFSTLLWCSLFASFASHAKLKVFVLAGQSNMQGAGQVEMKENSRNGGQGTLAYLVKNEKTAKKYAHLVNKKGEWITRQDVWIRYDDRQDGLRPGFGYRNTSIGPELGFGSVVGDALEEPVLLIKTCW
;
A
#
# COMPACT_ATOMS: atom_id res chain seq x y z
N MET A 1 -32.67 30.56 -50.41
CA MET A 1 -32.34 29.12 -50.24
C MET A 1 -30.88 29.02 -49.82
N THR A 2 -30.61 29.02 -48.51
CA THR A 2 -29.26 28.97 -47.93
C THR A 2 -29.00 27.56 -47.39
N ARG A 3 -28.07 26.86 -48.04
CA ARG A 3 -27.64 25.51 -47.61
C ARG A 3 -26.63 25.62 -46.49
N PHE A 4 -27.03 25.19 -45.28
CA PHE A 4 -26.10 24.97 -44.15
C PHE A 4 -25.33 23.64 -44.36
N SER A 5 -24.02 23.75 -44.52
CA SER A 5 -23.12 22.61 -44.62
C SER A 5 -22.64 22.27 -43.21
N THR A 6 -23.12 21.18 -42.63
CA THR A 6 -22.73 20.69 -41.31
C THR A 6 -21.44 19.89 -41.48
N LEU A 7 -20.32 20.49 -41.08
CA LEU A 7 -19.03 19.80 -40.96
C LEU A 7 -19.04 18.91 -39.72
N LEU A 8 -19.13 17.60 -39.94
CA LEU A 8 -19.00 16.57 -38.90
C LEU A 8 -17.51 16.37 -38.57
N TRP A 9 -17.08 16.92 -37.40
CA TRP A 9 -15.72 16.72 -36.88
C TRP A 9 -15.67 15.36 -36.21
N CYS A 10 -15.14 14.36 -36.89
CA CYS A 10 -14.85 13.03 -36.36
C CYS A 10 -13.55 13.13 -35.55
N SER A 11 -13.65 13.28 -34.20
CA SER A 11 -12.51 13.24 -33.29
C SER A 11 -12.00 11.80 -33.19
N LEU A 12 -10.89 11.51 -33.84
CA LEU A 12 -10.18 10.23 -33.72
C LEU A 12 -9.50 10.17 -32.35
N PHE A 13 -10.15 9.55 -31.37
CA PHE A 13 -9.49 9.21 -30.10
C PHE A 13 -8.53 8.04 -30.37
N ALA A 14 -7.26 8.33 -30.59
CA ALA A 14 -6.22 7.32 -30.58
C ALA A 14 -6.04 6.86 -29.10
N SER A 15 -6.62 5.72 -28.78
CA SER A 15 -6.35 5.03 -27.51
C SER A 15 -4.90 4.52 -27.56
N PHE A 16 -3.99 5.24 -26.93
CA PHE A 16 -2.66 4.73 -26.63
C PHE A 16 -2.83 3.62 -25.57
N ALA A 17 -2.70 2.38 -25.98
CA ALA A 17 -2.56 1.26 -25.07
C ALA A 17 -1.22 1.43 -24.33
N SER A 18 -1.25 2.10 -23.19
CA SER A 18 -0.10 2.15 -22.28
C SER A 18 0.11 0.73 -21.76
N HIS A 19 1.19 0.08 -22.18
CA HIS A 19 1.64 -1.16 -21.57
C HIS A 19 2.26 -0.79 -20.22
N ALA A 20 1.44 -0.72 -19.18
CA ALA A 20 1.89 -0.51 -17.83
C ALA A 20 2.82 -1.67 -17.44
N LYS A 21 4.09 -1.39 -17.23
CA LYS A 21 5.08 -2.38 -16.80
C LYS A 21 4.88 -2.63 -15.32
N LEU A 22 4.50 -3.84 -14.92
CA LEU A 22 4.44 -4.24 -13.52
C LEU A 22 5.85 -4.41 -12.95
N LYS A 23 6.16 -3.72 -11.85
CA LYS A 23 7.38 -3.94 -11.08
C LYS A 23 7.14 -4.99 -10.01
N VAL A 24 7.93 -6.05 -10.04
CA VAL A 24 7.81 -7.16 -9.09
C VAL A 24 9.03 -7.20 -8.18
N PHE A 25 8.78 -7.21 -6.87
CA PHE A 25 9.81 -7.35 -5.85
C PHE A 25 9.55 -8.60 -5.01
N VAL A 26 10.57 -9.42 -4.83
CA VAL A 26 10.53 -10.60 -3.97
C VAL A 26 11.15 -10.25 -2.62
N LEU A 27 10.36 -10.30 -1.56
CA LEU A 27 10.77 -10.06 -0.19
C LEU A 27 10.96 -11.42 0.49
N ALA A 28 12.18 -11.91 0.51
CA ALA A 28 12.51 -13.24 1.04
C ALA A 28 13.28 -13.14 2.36
N GLY A 29 12.99 -14.03 3.31
CA GLY A 29 13.72 -14.07 4.58
C GLY A 29 13.13 -15.01 5.60
N GLN A 30 13.49 -14.79 6.86
CA GLN A 30 13.00 -15.53 8.03
C GLN A 30 12.09 -14.66 8.90
N SER A 31 12.11 -14.87 10.20
CA SER A 31 11.25 -14.21 11.19
C SER A 31 11.20 -12.69 11.10
N ASN A 32 12.32 -12.02 10.81
CA ASN A 32 12.34 -10.56 10.65
C ASN A 32 11.59 -10.12 9.39
N MET A 33 11.70 -10.88 8.30
CA MET A 33 10.91 -10.63 7.09
C MET A 33 9.44 -10.99 7.32
N GLN A 34 9.16 -12.06 8.04
CA GLN A 34 7.81 -12.43 8.43
C GLN A 34 7.11 -11.28 9.17
N GLY A 35 7.80 -10.70 10.16
CA GLY A 35 7.35 -9.51 10.85
C GLY A 35 6.29 -9.76 11.91
N ALA A 36 6.57 -9.31 13.14
CA ALA A 36 5.69 -9.42 14.29
C ALA A 36 5.32 -8.06 14.90
N GLY A 37 5.57 -6.97 14.18
CA GLY A 37 5.18 -5.63 14.61
C GLY A 37 3.66 -5.54 14.75
N GLN A 38 3.16 -5.15 15.93
CA GLN A 38 1.73 -5.10 16.18
C GLN A 38 1.09 -3.87 15.51
N VAL A 39 -0.05 -4.08 14.87
CA VAL A 39 -0.83 -2.99 14.23
C VAL A 39 -1.62 -2.24 15.30
N GLU A 40 -2.43 -2.94 16.08
CA GLU A 40 -3.39 -2.34 17.01
C GLU A 40 -2.94 -2.42 18.46
N MET A 41 -3.35 -1.43 19.26
CA MET A 41 -3.27 -1.51 20.70
C MET A 41 -4.33 -2.47 21.24
N LYS A 42 -3.89 -3.41 22.08
CA LYS A 42 -4.79 -4.22 22.90
C LYS A 42 -4.69 -3.75 24.34
N GLU A 43 -5.75 -3.93 25.12
CA GLU A 43 -5.75 -3.58 26.56
C GLU A 43 -4.55 -4.14 27.31
N ASN A 44 -4.12 -5.35 26.95
CA ASN A 44 -2.97 -6.04 27.53
C ASN A 44 -1.65 -5.80 26.79
N SER A 45 -1.58 -4.81 25.88
CA SER A 45 -0.34 -4.51 25.16
C SER A 45 0.75 -4.08 26.15
N ARG A 46 1.94 -4.67 25.99
CA ARG A 46 3.11 -4.25 26.76
C ARG A 46 3.34 -2.75 26.60
N ASN A 47 3.79 -2.07 27.62
CA ASN A 47 4.04 -0.62 27.66
C ASN A 47 2.81 0.21 27.24
N GLY A 48 1.59 -0.22 27.56
CA GLY A 48 0.37 0.51 27.18
C GLY A 48 0.18 0.66 25.68
N GLY A 49 0.68 -0.30 24.89
CA GLY A 49 0.61 -0.27 23.41
C GLY A 49 1.63 0.67 22.75
N GLN A 50 2.51 1.29 23.50
CA GLN A 50 3.60 2.09 22.94
C GLN A 50 4.48 1.20 22.04
N GLY A 51 4.69 1.65 20.80
CA GLY A 51 5.41 0.87 19.80
C GLY A 51 4.50 0.10 18.83
N THR A 52 3.18 0.05 19.05
CA THR A 52 2.24 -0.42 18.00
C THR A 52 2.09 0.62 16.90
N LEU A 53 1.72 0.18 15.69
CA LEU A 53 1.54 1.10 14.58
C LEU A 53 0.44 2.13 14.89
N ALA A 54 -0.66 1.70 15.50
CA ALA A 54 -1.76 2.57 15.94
C ALA A 54 -1.32 3.65 16.95
N TYR A 55 -0.39 3.33 17.83
CA TYR A 55 0.22 4.32 18.72
C TYR A 55 1.08 5.31 17.93
N LEU A 56 1.92 4.81 17.01
CA LEU A 56 2.87 5.64 16.27
C LEU A 56 2.19 6.67 15.36
N VAL A 57 1.03 6.35 14.78
CA VAL A 57 0.26 7.29 13.94
C VAL A 57 -0.46 8.38 14.78
N LYS A 58 -0.67 8.16 16.09
CA LYS A 58 -1.36 9.09 16.99
C LYS A 58 -0.41 9.91 17.86
N ASN A 59 0.80 9.43 18.09
CA ASN A 59 1.76 10.09 18.96
C ASN A 59 2.36 11.32 18.28
N GLU A 60 2.32 12.49 18.91
CA GLU A 60 2.76 13.77 18.37
C GLU A 60 4.17 13.76 17.80
N LYS A 61 5.09 12.99 18.41
CA LYS A 61 6.49 12.91 17.99
C LYS A 61 6.67 12.06 16.72
N THR A 62 5.75 11.16 16.43
CA THR A 62 5.87 10.18 15.34
C THR A 62 4.78 10.30 14.27
N ALA A 63 3.63 10.90 14.58
CA ALA A 63 2.47 10.99 13.70
C ALA A 63 2.83 11.51 12.30
N LYS A 64 3.66 12.55 12.20
CA LYS A 64 4.09 13.10 10.91
C LYS A 64 4.78 12.05 10.02
N LYS A 65 5.61 11.19 10.61
CA LYS A 65 6.33 10.12 9.90
C LYS A 65 5.39 9.05 9.34
N TYR A 66 4.31 8.75 10.05
CA TYR A 66 3.39 7.66 9.73
C TYR A 66 2.05 8.14 9.16
N ALA A 67 1.88 9.45 8.91
CA ALA A 67 0.65 10.05 8.41
C ALA A 67 0.15 9.45 7.08
N HIS A 68 1.07 8.99 6.22
CA HIS A 68 0.76 8.38 4.95
C HIS A 68 0.04 7.02 5.05
N LEU A 69 0.02 6.41 6.23
CA LEU A 69 -0.62 5.10 6.47
C LEU A 69 -2.10 5.20 6.82
N VAL A 70 -2.61 6.40 7.14
CA VAL A 70 -4.00 6.60 7.55
C VAL A 70 -4.66 7.72 6.76
N ASN A 71 -5.96 7.60 6.56
CA ASN A 71 -6.76 8.64 5.96
C ASN A 71 -7.15 9.73 6.99
N LYS A 72 -7.88 10.77 6.55
CA LYS A 72 -8.34 11.86 7.43
C LYS A 72 -9.24 11.41 8.58
N LYS A 73 -9.84 10.21 8.50
CA LYS A 73 -10.65 9.61 9.56
C LYS A 73 -9.83 8.74 10.51
N GLY A 74 -8.52 8.57 10.27
CA GLY A 74 -7.64 7.69 11.04
C GLY A 74 -7.77 6.20 10.69
N GLU A 75 -8.40 5.87 9.56
CA GLU A 75 -8.51 4.49 9.06
C GLU A 75 -7.30 4.14 8.21
N TRP A 76 -6.87 2.87 8.26
CA TRP A 76 -5.75 2.38 7.46
C TRP A 76 -6.02 2.51 5.97
N ILE A 77 -5.08 3.11 5.24
CA ILE A 77 -5.14 3.20 3.79
C ILE A 77 -4.72 1.85 3.19
N THR A 78 -5.47 1.40 2.17
CA THR A 78 -5.07 0.33 1.26
C THR A 78 -4.59 0.96 -0.03
N ARG A 79 -3.33 0.76 -0.39
CA ARG A 79 -2.76 1.26 -1.64
C ARG A 79 -3.33 0.48 -2.83
N GLN A 80 -3.64 1.17 -3.91
CA GLN A 80 -4.15 0.57 -5.14
C GLN A 80 -3.06 0.38 -6.20
N ASP A 81 -1.93 1.05 -6.03
CA ASP A 81 -0.76 1.04 -6.89
C ASP A 81 0.32 0.04 -6.43
N VAL A 82 0.25 -0.42 -5.18
CA VAL A 82 1.13 -1.44 -4.60
C VAL A 82 0.32 -2.61 -4.10
N TRP A 83 0.53 -3.77 -4.68
CA TRP A 83 -0.10 -5.03 -4.29
C TRP A 83 0.89 -5.93 -3.56
N ILE A 84 0.37 -6.75 -2.66
CA ILE A 84 1.18 -7.73 -1.94
C ILE A 84 0.52 -9.10 -1.96
N ARG A 85 1.36 -10.13 -2.16
CA ARG A 85 1.01 -11.52 -1.92
C ARG A 85 1.94 -12.09 -0.86
N TYR A 86 1.36 -12.67 0.19
CA TYR A 86 2.08 -13.38 1.24
C TYR A 86 1.26 -14.57 1.69
N ASP A 87 1.79 -15.78 1.44
CA ASP A 87 1.11 -17.03 1.72
C ASP A 87 -0.25 -17.13 0.97
N ASP A 88 -1.35 -17.36 1.64
CA ASP A 88 -2.70 -17.37 1.10
C ASP A 88 -3.36 -15.98 1.02
N ARG A 89 -2.70 -14.94 1.54
CA ARG A 89 -3.19 -13.55 1.57
C ARG A 89 -2.70 -12.74 0.39
N GLN A 90 -3.61 -11.99 -0.21
CA GLN A 90 -3.29 -11.03 -1.26
C GLN A 90 -4.25 -9.85 -1.22
N ASP A 91 -3.73 -8.63 -1.34
CA ASP A 91 -4.52 -7.39 -1.39
C ASP A 91 -3.63 -6.22 -1.83
N GLY A 92 -4.21 -5.01 -1.97
CA GLY A 92 -3.45 -3.78 -1.95
C GLY A 92 -2.66 -3.63 -0.65
N LEU A 93 -1.49 -3.00 -0.72
CA LEU A 93 -0.62 -2.88 0.45
C LEU A 93 -1.30 -2.07 1.56
N ARG A 94 -1.39 -2.68 2.73
CA ARG A 94 -1.92 -2.11 3.98
C ARG A 94 -1.32 -2.84 5.18
N PRO A 95 -1.50 -2.36 6.42
CA PRO A 95 -1.14 -3.15 7.60
C PRO A 95 -1.85 -4.50 7.64
N GLY A 96 -1.16 -5.55 8.07
CA GLY A 96 -1.73 -6.90 8.22
C GLY A 96 -1.04 -7.99 7.41
N PHE A 97 0.10 -7.73 6.79
CA PHE A 97 0.87 -8.73 6.05
C PHE A 97 2.11 -9.24 6.80
N GLY A 98 2.15 -9.10 8.14
CA GLY A 98 3.12 -9.78 8.98
C GLY A 98 2.75 -11.23 9.30
N TYR A 99 3.33 -11.78 10.37
CA TYR A 99 3.08 -13.15 10.87
C TYR A 99 1.59 -13.47 11.01
N ARG A 100 0.80 -12.49 11.41
CA ARG A 100 -0.67 -12.56 11.46
C ARG A 100 -1.27 -11.38 10.71
N ASN A 101 -2.55 -11.45 10.41
CA ASN A 101 -3.30 -10.33 9.82
C ASN A 101 -3.39 -9.08 10.73
N THR A 102 -2.91 -9.18 11.98
CA THR A 102 -2.80 -8.09 12.97
C THR A 102 -1.37 -7.60 13.15
N SER A 103 -0.45 -8.04 12.30
CA SER A 103 0.97 -7.65 12.38
C SER A 103 1.52 -7.15 11.05
N ILE A 104 2.64 -6.45 11.14
CA ILE A 104 3.40 -5.92 10.01
C ILE A 104 4.85 -6.40 10.07
N GLY A 105 5.46 -6.43 8.93
CA GLY A 105 6.90 -6.61 8.75
C GLY A 105 7.48 -5.51 7.87
N PRO A 106 8.66 -5.73 7.27
CA PRO A 106 9.33 -4.77 6.40
C PRO A 106 8.54 -4.41 5.14
N GLU A 107 7.61 -5.26 4.70
CA GLU A 107 6.82 -5.07 3.49
C GLU A 107 6.07 -3.73 3.48
N LEU A 108 5.54 -3.30 4.63
CA LEU A 108 4.74 -2.09 4.71
C LEU A 108 5.58 -0.85 4.43
N GLY A 109 6.74 -0.74 5.07
CA GLY A 109 7.66 0.39 4.86
C GLY A 109 8.30 0.36 3.49
N PHE A 110 8.79 -0.80 3.06
CA PHE A 110 9.39 -0.97 1.73
C PHE A 110 8.39 -0.63 0.62
N GLY A 111 7.21 -1.22 0.65
CA GLY A 111 6.20 -1.01 -0.39
C GLY A 111 5.67 0.42 -0.42
N SER A 112 5.57 1.10 0.73
CA SER A 112 5.20 2.51 0.75
C SER A 112 6.23 3.38 0.04
N VAL A 113 7.52 3.19 0.34
CA VAL A 113 8.61 3.97 -0.28
C VAL A 113 8.73 3.68 -1.78
N VAL A 114 8.65 2.41 -2.17
CA VAL A 114 8.79 2.03 -3.58
C VAL A 114 7.59 2.49 -4.40
N GLY A 115 6.38 2.39 -3.86
CA GLY A 115 5.18 2.89 -4.53
C GLY A 115 5.17 4.41 -4.71
N ASP A 116 5.75 5.15 -3.77
CA ASP A 116 5.90 6.61 -3.90
C ASP A 116 7.00 7.01 -4.91
N ALA A 117 7.96 6.11 -5.17
CA ALA A 117 9.11 6.37 -6.03
C ALA A 117 8.89 5.92 -7.49
N LEU A 118 7.94 5.05 -7.76
CA LEU A 118 7.68 4.48 -9.08
C LEU A 118 6.31 4.91 -9.61
N GLU A 119 6.24 5.19 -10.91
CA GLU A 119 4.97 5.47 -11.60
C GLU A 119 4.26 4.17 -12.01
N GLU A 120 5.00 3.07 -12.14
CA GLU A 120 4.46 1.79 -12.53
C GLU A 120 3.83 1.05 -11.34
N PRO A 121 2.78 0.23 -11.58
CA PRO A 121 2.23 -0.64 -10.54
C PRO A 121 3.27 -1.57 -9.94
N VAL A 122 3.18 -1.81 -8.64
CA VAL A 122 4.12 -2.63 -7.88
C VAL A 122 3.43 -3.87 -7.35
N LEU A 123 4.09 -5.02 -7.48
CA LEU A 123 3.71 -6.27 -6.83
C LEU A 123 4.83 -6.73 -5.90
N LEU A 124 4.51 -6.88 -4.63
CA LEU A 124 5.36 -7.47 -3.63
C LEU A 124 5.01 -8.95 -3.47
N ILE A 125 5.97 -9.83 -3.66
CA ILE A 125 5.85 -11.26 -3.35
C ILE A 125 6.67 -11.51 -2.10
N LYS A 126 5.98 -11.72 -0.96
CA LYS A 126 6.63 -11.98 0.31
C LYS A 126 6.70 -13.48 0.57
N THR A 127 7.88 -13.98 0.93
CA THR A 127 8.13 -15.38 1.27
C THR A 127 9.04 -15.47 2.50
N CYS A 128 8.61 -16.23 3.50
CA CYS A 128 9.31 -16.41 4.76
C CYS A 128 9.09 -17.81 5.30
N TRP A 129 10.04 -18.32 6.06
CA TRP A 129 10.00 -19.63 6.74
C TRP A 129 10.45 -19.50 8.20
#